data_9869953247990092b9017797fb619fb5
#
_entry.id   9869953247990092b9017797fb619fb5
#
_cell.length_a   1.000
_cell.length_b   1.000
_cell.length_c   1.000
_cell.angle_alpha   90.00
_cell.angle_beta   90.00
_cell.angle_gamma   90.00
#
_symmetry.space_group_name_H-M   'P 1'
#
loop_
_entity.id
_entity.type
_entity.pdbx_description
1 polymer ?
#
loop_
_entity_poly.entity_id
_entity_poly.type
_entity_poly.pdbx_seq_one_letter_code
_entity_poly.pdbx_strand_id
1 'polypeptide(L)'
;YIISQLIASIAATFAIQNFDINSFEVVANTSNRASFLMAEILFTFLLFFVILNVALHPKLKNNQFYGFAIGLTVAAGALTVGDISGAVFNPAVSFGPTFFAIVDPNELSSAVQSNDFFFYYLIATLIGSLIASYLFKRVN
;
A
#
# COMPACT_ATOMS: atom_id res chain seq x y z
N TYR A 1 1.58 -1.65 16.65
CA TYR A 1 1.06 -1.33 15.32
C TYR A 1 1.71 -2.18 14.22
N ILE A 2 3.04 -2.13 14.03
CA ILE A 2 3.73 -2.85 12.94
C ILE A 2 3.43 -4.35 13.01
N ILE A 3 3.65 -4.99 14.16
CA ILE A 3 3.42 -6.44 14.34
C ILE A 3 1.97 -6.82 14.02
N SER A 4 0.99 -6.06 14.50
CA SER A 4 -0.43 -6.35 14.22
C SER A 4 -0.77 -6.21 12.74
N GLN A 5 -0.18 -5.25 12.02
CA GLN A 5 -0.37 -5.10 10.59
C GLN A 5 0.25 -6.26 9.79
N LEU A 6 1.42 -6.73 10.20
CA LEU A 6 2.07 -7.88 9.55
C LEU A 6 1.28 -9.17 9.77
N ILE A 7 0.80 -9.42 11.00
CA ILE A 7 -0.07 -10.57 11.29
C ILE A 7 -1.37 -10.48 10.49
N ALA A 8 -2.00 -9.31 10.45
CA ALA A 8 -3.23 -9.10 9.67
C ALA A 8 -3.01 -9.33 8.16
N SER A 9 -1.86 -8.91 7.63
CA SER A 9 -1.50 -9.14 6.23
C SER A 9 -1.36 -10.63 5.89
N ILE A 10 -0.70 -11.40 6.75
CA ILE A 10 -0.59 -12.85 6.60
C ILE A 10 -1.99 -13.50 6.66
N ALA A 11 -2.80 -13.14 7.65
CA ALA A 11 -4.14 -13.68 7.81
C ALA A 11 -5.05 -13.34 6.62
N ALA A 12 -4.96 -12.11 6.09
CA ALA A 12 -5.71 -11.70 4.91
C ALA A 12 -5.30 -12.49 3.65
N THR A 13 -4.01 -12.66 3.43
CA THR A 13 -3.51 -13.45 2.28
C THR A 13 -3.94 -14.91 2.39
N PHE A 14 -3.85 -15.50 3.57
CA PHE A 14 -4.37 -16.86 3.82
C PHE A 14 -5.87 -16.97 3.54
N ALA A 15 -6.66 -15.99 3.97
CA ALA A 15 -8.10 -15.98 3.70
C ALA A 15 -8.39 -15.90 2.20
N ILE A 16 -7.69 -15.04 1.47
CA ILE A 16 -7.86 -14.87 0.01
C ILE A 16 -7.57 -16.17 -0.74
N GLN A 17 -6.50 -16.88 -0.38
CA GLN A 17 -6.17 -18.18 -0.98
C GLN A 17 -7.29 -19.21 -0.79
N ASN A 18 -7.95 -19.20 0.37
CA ASN A 18 -9.05 -20.14 0.66
C ASN A 18 -10.39 -19.75 0.00
N PHE A 19 -10.54 -18.55 -0.52
CA PHE A 19 -11.75 -18.12 -1.24
C PHE A 19 -11.73 -18.43 -2.73
N ASP A 20 -10.72 -19.15 -3.23
CA ASP A 20 -10.56 -19.50 -4.65
C ASP A 20 -10.68 -18.27 -5.59
N ILE A 21 -10.17 -17.14 -5.10
CA ILE A 21 -10.14 -15.90 -5.88
C ILE A 21 -8.92 -15.99 -6.82
N ASN A 22 -9.11 -16.61 -7.97
CA ASN A 22 -8.10 -16.84 -9.00
C ASN A 22 -7.48 -15.57 -9.60
N SER A 23 -7.84 -14.39 -9.10
CA SER A 23 -7.47 -13.11 -9.70
C SER A 23 -6.93 -12.04 -8.73
N PHE A 24 -6.60 -12.41 -7.49
CA PHE A 24 -5.95 -11.45 -6.60
C PHE A 24 -4.44 -11.47 -6.84
N GLU A 25 -4.03 -10.77 -7.88
CA GLU A 25 -2.62 -10.51 -8.15
C GLU A 25 -2.30 -9.07 -7.75
N VAL A 26 -1.34 -8.87 -6.88
CA VAL A 26 -0.66 -7.57 -6.75
C VAL A 26 0.29 -7.50 -7.94
N VAL A 27 -0.25 -7.14 -9.11
CA VAL A 27 0.53 -7.09 -10.35
C VAL A 27 1.28 -5.77 -10.41
N ALA A 28 2.55 -5.80 -10.04
CA ALA A 28 3.45 -4.72 -10.42
C ALA A 28 3.89 -4.92 -11.87
N ASN A 29 3.69 -3.91 -12.71
CA ASN A 29 4.29 -3.92 -14.05
C ASN A 29 5.81 -3.76 -13.91
N THR A 30 6.52 -4.89 -13.96
CA THR A 30 7.96 -4.99 -13.73
C THR A 30 8.80 -4.37 -14.85
N SER A 31 8.18 -4.07 -16.00
CA SER A 31 8.87 -3.55 -17.17
C SER A 31 9.38 -2.11 -16.99
N ASN A 32 8.74 -1.33 -16.11
CA ASN A 32 9.11 0.06 -15.85
C ASN A 32 9.17 0.38 -14.36
N ARG A 33 10.31 0.08 -13.75
CA ARG A 33 10.56 0.33 -12.32
C ARG A 33 10.42 1.82 -11.93
N ALA A 34 10.71 2.74 -12.85
CA ALA A 34 10.58 4.17 -12.58
C ALA A 34 9.11 4.59 -12.44
N SER A 35 8.25 4.13 -13.34
CA SER A 35 6.80 4.36 -13.25
C SER A 35 6.19 3.75 -12.00
N PHE A 36 6.62 2.53 -11.65
CA PHE A 36 6.24 1.85 -10.42
C PHE A 36 6.59 2.68 -9.18
N LEU A 37 7.87 3.05 -9.03
CA LEU A 37 8.33 3.82 -7.87
C LEU A 37 7.63 5.18 -7.78
N MET A 38 7.45 5.86 -8.91
CA MET A 38 6.76 7.15 -8.97
C MET A 38 5.30 7.02 -8.53
N ALA A 39 4.57 6.00 -9.00
CA ALA A 39 3.20 5.72 -8.61
C ALA A 39 3.09 5.49 -7.09
N GLU A 40 3.89 4.61 -6.54
CA GLU A 40 3.88 4.30 -5.10
C GLU A 40 4.28 5.50 -4.24
N ILE A 41 5.31 6.27 -4.63
CA ILE A 41 5.73 7.47 -3.88
C ILE A 41 4.63 8.53 -3.89
N LEU A 42 4.06 8.84 -5.07
CA LEU A 42 3.06 9.90 -5.21
C LEU A 42 1.76 9.55 -4.48
N PHE A 43 1.26 8.33 -4.63
CA PHE A 43 0.01 7.96 -4.00
C PHE A 43 0.16 7.66 -2.51
N THR A 44 1.32 7.16 -2.06
CA THR A 44 1.62 7.11 -0.62
C THR A 44 1.73 8.51 -0.02
N PHE A 45 2.38 9.44 -0.72
CA PHE A 45 2.42 10.84 -0.30
C PHE A 45 1.00 11.41 -0.17
N LEU A 46 0.15 11.25 -1.18
CA LEU A 46 -1.22 11.73 -1.17
C LEU A 46 -2.01 11.12 -0.02
N LEU A 47 -1.98 9.79 0.12
CA LEU A 47 -2.67 9.07 1.17
C LEU A 47 -2.25 9.54 2.56
N PHE A 48 -0.94 9.61 2.81
CA PHE A 48 -0.40 10.02 4.09
C PHE A 48 -0.74 11.48 4.39
N PHE A 49 -0.66 12.36 3.41
CA PHE A 49 -1.02 13.76 3.55
C PHE A 49 -2.51 13.94 3.89
N VAL A 50 -3.39 13.18 3.25
CA VAL A 50 -4.82 13.14 3.61
C VAL A 50 -4.99 12.65 5.05
N ILE A 51 -4.39 11.53 5.44
CA ILE A 51 -4.46 10.99 6.81
C ILE A 51 -4.05 12.05 7.83
N LEU A 52 -2.89 12.68 7.64
CA LEU A 52 -2.38 13.70 8.55
C LEU A 52 -3.37 14.88 8.69
N ASN A 53 -3.96 15.33 7.58
CA ASN A 53 -4.92 16.42 7.60
C ASN A 53 -6.24 16.04 8.28
N VAL A 54 -6.84 14.91 7.92
CA VAL A 54 -8.19 14.56 8.43
C VAL A 54 -8.17 13.95 9.82
N ALA A 55 -7.08 13.28 10.22
CA ALA A 55 -7.00 12.57 11.49
C ALA A 55 -6.20 13.35 12.57
N LEU A 56 -5.20 14.15 12.19
CA LEU A 56 -4.29 14.79 13.15
C LEU A 56 -4.40 16.32 13.20
N HIS A 57 -4.97 16.96 12.17
CA HIS A 57 -5.05 18.42 12.15
C HIS A 57 -6.00 18.93 13.26
N PRO A 58 -5.55 19.87 14.13
CA PRO A 58 -6.33 20.33 15.29
C PRO A 58 -7.73 20.87 14.93
N LYS A 59 -7.87 21.57 13.79
CA LYS A 59 -9.14 22.12 13.32
C LYS A 59 -10.14 21.06 12.87
N LEU A 60 -9.71 19.84 12.60
CA LEU A 60 -10.55 18.70 12.15
C LEU A 60 -10.73 17.65 13.24
N LYS A 61 -10.37 17.99 14.48
CA LYS A 61 -10.58 17.10 15.63
C LYS A 61 -12.05 16.74 15.76
N ASN A 62 -12.34 15.45 15.91
CA ASN A 62 -13.68 14.86 16.00
C ASN A 62 -14.52 14.92 14.69
N ASN A 63 -13.91 15.16 13.52
CA ASN A 63 -14.66 14.96 12.28
C ASN A 63 -15.06 13.48 12.11
N GLN A 64 -16.18 13.23 11.43
CA GLN A 64 -16.70 11.88 11.19
C GLN A 64 -16.45 11.39 9.76
N PHE A 65 -15.83 12.21 8.91
CA PHE A 65 -15.59 11.87 7.50
C PHE A 65 -14.17 11.33 7.22
N TYR A 66 -13.30 11.27 8.22
CA TYR A 66 -11.89 10.88 8.02
C TYR A 66 -11.74 9.53 7.34
N GLY A 67 -12.54 8.53 7.74
CA GLY A 67 -12.50 7.20 7.13
C GLY A 67 -12.92 7.21 5.66
N PHE A 68 -13.92 8.02 5.33
CA PHE A 68 -14.38 8.20 3.94
C PHE A 68 -13.31 8.88 3.07
N ALA A 69 -12.71 9.95 3.56
CA ALA A 69 -11.64 10.65 2.86
C ALA A 69 -10.43 9.74 2.60
N ILE A 70 -10.00 8.98 3.60
CA ILE A 70 -8.89 8.02 3.47
C ILE A 70 -9.26 6.91 2.49
N GLY A 71 -10.43 6.30 2.63
CA GLY A 71 -10.89 5.20 1.77
C GLY A 71 -11.03 5.62 0.31
N LEU A 72 -11.57 6.80 0.03
CA LEU A 72 -11.65 7.32 -1.35
C LEU A 72 -10.27 7.62 -1.94
N THR A 73 -9.31 8.06 -1.13
CA THR A 73 -7.93 8.26 -1.60
C THR A 73 -7.30 6.94 -2.03
N VAL A 74 -7.48 5.88 -1.25
CA VAL A 74 -7.02 4.53 -1.62
C VAL A 74 -7.72 4.05 -2.88
N ALA A 75 -9.04 4.20 -2.97
CA ALA A 75 -9.82 3.79 -4.14
C ALA A 75 -9.38 4.54 -5.41
N ALA A 76 -9.17 5.85 -5.32
CA ALA A 76 -8.65 6.66 -6.43
C ALA A 76 -7.26 6.17 -6.88
N GLY A 77 -6.38 5.87 -5.94
CA GLY A 77 -5.07 5.29 -6.23
C GLY A 77 -5.18 3.94 -6.93
N ALA A 78 -6.01 3.04 -6.42
CA ALA A 78 -6.23 1.71 -7.02
C ALA A 78 -6.71 1.81 -8.47
N LEU A 79 -7.67 2.70 -8.74
CA LEU A 79 -8.20 2.92 -10.09
C LEU A 79 -7.21 3.62 -11.04
N THR A 80 -6.25 4.39 -10.50
CA THR A 80 -5.34 5.19 -11.32
C THR A 80 -4.03 4.47 -11.61
N VAL A 81 -3.46 3.80 -10.61
CA VAL A 81 -2.12 3.20 -10.71
C VAL A 81 -2.09 1.71 -10.34
N GLY A 82 -3.26 1.08 -10.18
CA GLY A 82 -3.35 -0.36 -9.90
C GLY A 82 -2.61 -1.19 -10.93
N ASP A 83 -2.82 -0.94 -12.22
CA ASP A 83 -2.15 -1.65 -13.32
C ASP A 83 -0.64 -1.32 -13.46
N ILE A 84 -0.17 -0.27 -12.76
CA ILE A 84 1.25 0.15 -12.81
C ILE A 84 2.02 -0.46 -11.65
N SER A 85 1.48 -0.35 -10.42
CA SER A 85 2.21 -0.72 -9.20
C SER A 85 1.49 -1.72 -8.31
N GLY A 86 0.23 -2.06 -8.62
CA GLY A 86 -0.64 -2.80 -7.71
C GLY A 86 -1.31 -1.91 -6.66
N ALA A 87 -1.00 -0.61 -6.63
CA ALA A 87 -1.58 0.38 -5.71
C ALA A 87 -1.48 -0.04 -4.23
N VAL A 88 -0.30 -0.41 -3.81
CA VAL A 88 -0.05 -0.99 -2.47
C VAL A 88 -0.03 0.08 -1.38
N PHE A 89 0.70 1.17 -1.56
CA PHE A 89 0.80 2.35 -0.68
C PHE A 89 1.10 2.07 0.81
N ASN A 90 1.25 0.80 1.18
CA ASN A 90 1.53 0.36 2.54
C ASN A 90 2.36 -0.93 2.50
N PRO A 91 3.56 -0.99 3.13
CA PRO A 91 4.40 -2.18 3.12
C PRO A 91 3.71 -3.43 3.67
N ALA A 92 2.78 -3.27 4.61
CA ALA A 92 2.04 -4.41 5.16
C ALA A 92 1.15 -5.08 4.12
N VAL A 93 0.64 -4.35 3.12
CA VAL A 93 -0.19 -4.93 2.05
C VAL A 93 0.63 -5.86 1.16
N SER A 94 1.88 -5.53 0.86
CA SER A 94 2.78 -6.38 0.08
C SER A 94 3.39 -7.51 0.90
N PHE A 95 3.47 -7.37 2.22
CA PHE A 95 4.16 -8.32 3.09
C PHE A 95 3.52 -9.71 3.08
N GLY A 96 2.20 -9.80 3.22
CA GLY A 96 1.50 -11.08 3.25
C GLY A 96 1.72 -11.92 1.98
N PRO A 97 1.43 -11.39 0.78
CA PRO A 97 1.71 -12.07 -0.48
C PRO A 97 3.18 -12.47 -0.63
N THR A 98 4.13 -11.58 -0.26
CA THR A 98 5.55 -11.87 -0.31
C THR A 98 5.94 -13.01 0.64
N PHE A 99 5.40 -13.01 1.85
CA PHE A 99 5.65 -14.07 2.83
C PHE A 99 5.17 -15.44 2.31
N PHE A 100 3.96 -15.51 1.76
CA PHE A 100 3.44 -16.76 1.19
C PHE A 100 4.22 -17.22 -0.03
N ALA A 101 4.66 -16.32 -0.89
CA ALA A 101 5.53 -16.67 -2.03
C ALA A 101 6.87 -17.29 -1.62
N ILE A 102 7.38 -16.94 -0.42
CA ILE A 102 8.60 -17.55 0.14
C ILE A 102 8.30 -18.91 0.75
N VAL A 103 7.16 -19.06 1.44
CA VAL A 103 6.83 -20.29 2.20
C VAL A 103 6.28 -21.37 1.28
N ASP A 104 5.47 -21.01 0.29
CA ASP A 104 4.90 -21.94 -0.70
C ASP A 104 4.95 -21.34 -2.13
N PRO A 105 6.08 -21.49 -2.82
CA PRO A 105 6.25 -20.94 -4.17
C PRO A 105 5.32 -21.54 -5.22
N ASN A 106 4.69 -22.70 -4.97
CA ASN A 106 3.86 -23.37 -5.97
C ASN A 106 2.41 -22.89 -5.96
N GLU A 107 1.93 -22.44 -4.81
CA GLU A 107 0.54 -21.97 -4.65
C GLU A 107 0.33 -20.53 -5.11
N LEU A 108 1.40 -19.72 -5.11
CA LEU A 108 1.33 -18.29 -5.44
C LEU A 108 2.11 -17.96 -6.72
N SER A 109 1.95 -18.78 -7.75
CA SER A 109 2.89 -18.93 -8.87
C SER A 109 3.08 -17.74 -9.80
N SER A 110 2.35 -16.65 -9.68
CA SER A 110 2.51 -15.50 -10.59
C SER A 110 2.45 -14.13 -9.93
N ALA A 111 1.84 -14.02 -8.77
CA ALA A 111 1.45 -12.72 -8.21
C ALA A 111 2.59 -11.92 -7.54
N VAL A 112 3.68 -12.57 -7.15
CA VAL A 112 4.85 -11.89 -6.54
C VAL A 112 6.08 -12.27 -7.34
N GLN A 113 6.27 -11.62 -8.44
CA GLN A 113 7.34 -11.93 -9.40
C GLN A 113 8.77 -11.63 -8.94
N SER A 114 9.00 -11.29 -7.72
CA SER A 114 10.31 -11.38 -7.04
C SER A 114 10.24 -10.83 -5.62
N ASN A 115 10.96 -11.42 -4.69
CA ASN A 115 11.22 -10.92 -3.33
C ASN A 115 11.74 -9.47 -3.32
N ASP A 116 12.32 -9.02 -4.44
CA ASP A 116 12.85 -7.68 -4.62
C ASP A 116 11.75 -6.60 -4.55
N PHE A 117 10.53 -6.89 -4.98
CA PHE A 117 9.44 -5.90 -5.00
C PHE A 117 9.00 -5.43 -3.61
N PHE A 118 9.07 -6.27 -2.60
CA PHE A 118 8.80 -5.85 -1.22
C PHE A 118 9.67 -4.67 -0.80
N PHE A 119 10.96 -4.71 -1.11
CA PHE A 119 11.88 -3.61 -0.79
C PHE A 119 11.59 -2.34 -1.59
N TYR A 120 11.15 -2.45 -2.83
CA TYR A 120 10.71 -1.29 -3.62
C TYR A 120 9.47 -0.64 -3.01
N TYR A 121 8.47 -1.42 -2.58
CA TYR A 121 7.30 -0.90 -1.86
C TYR A 121 7.71 -0.24 -0.55
N LEU A 122 8.57 -0.88 0.23
CA LEU A 122 9.05 -0.33 1.50
C LEU A 122 9.74 1.03 1.30
N ILE A 123 10.64 1.14 0.34
CA ILE A 123 11.38 2.38 0.06
C ILE A 123 10.43 3.47 -0.46
N ALA A 124 9.57 3.14 -1.43
CA ALA A 124 8.65 4.09 -2.02
C ALA A 124 7.67 4.67 -0.98
N THR A 125 7.09 3.81 -0.15
CA THR A 125 6.15 4.24 0.89
C THR A 125 6.84 5.05 2.00
N LEU A 126 8.08 4.72 2.37
CA LEU A 126 8.86 5.54 3.29
C LEU A 126 9.12 6.94 2.72
N ILE A 127 9.56 7.05 1.47
CA ILE A 127 9.81 8.34 0.82
C ILE A 127 8.52 9.16 0.76
N GLY A 128 7.43 8.59 0.27
CA GLY A 128 6.12 9.27 0.16
C GLY A 128 5.61 9.78 1.51
N SER A 129 5.66 8.95 2.54
CA SER A 129 5.22 9.31 3.89
C SER A 129 6.10 10.39 4.55
N LEU A 130 7.41 10.36 4.33
CA LEU A 130 8.33 11.38 4.84
C LEU A 130 8.07 12.74 4.18
N ILE A 131 7.87 12.78 2.87
CA ILE A 131 7.54 14.02 2.14
C ILE A 131 6.20 14.58 2.65
N ALA A 132 5.17 13.73 2.82
CA ALA A 132 3.88 14.14 3.35
C ALA A 132 3.99 14.73 4.76
N SER A 133 4.74 14.06 5.63
CA SER A 133 4.97 14.50 7.01
C SER A 133 5.72 15.83 7.08
N TYR A 134 6.73 15.99 6.24
CA TYR A 134 7.47 17.24 6.15
C TYR A 134 6.58 18.39 5.69
N LEU A 135 5.82 18.17 4.62
CA LEU A 135 4.92 19.19 4.08
C LEU A 135 3.80 19.55 5.07
N PHE A 136 3.21 18.55 5.72
CA PHE A 136 2.18 18.78 6.74
C PHE A 136 2.67 19.69 7.86
N LYS A 137 3.91 19.48 8.35
CA LYS A 137 4.53 20.33 9.38
C LYS A 137 4.84 21.75 8.92
N ARG A 138 4.97 21.97 7.60
CA ARG A 138 5.27 23.30 7.04
C ARG A 138 4.02 24.14 6.80
N VAL A 139 2.89 23.50 6.54
CA VAL A 139 1.64 24.18 6.19
C VAL A 139 0.66 24.29 7.36
N ASN A 140 0.93 23.62 8.47
CA ASN A 140 0.15 23.62 9.71
C ASN A 140 1.04 23.91 10.92
#